data_66fad04439ebfdeefc695a451a8f53cd
#
_entry.id   66fad04439ebfdeefc695a451a8f53cd
#
_cell.length_a   1.000
_cell.length_b   1.000
_cell.length_c   1.000
_cell.angle_alpha   90.00
_cell.angle_beta   90.00
_cell.angle_gamma   90.00
#
_symmetry.space_group_name_H-M   'P 1'
#
loop_
_entity.id
_entity.type
_entity.pdbx_description
1 polymer ?
#
loop_
_entity_poly.entity_id
_entity_poly.type
_entity_poly.pdbx_seq_one_letter_code
_entity_poly.pdbx_strand_id
1 'polypeptide(L)'
;MANVIKLHKGLDIHLQGRAEEKLIQLKSNGKYALVPDDFEGVTPKVVVKEGDKVKAGDALFVNKQYPEVKFASPVSGTVREVVRGERRKVLCIKVDADAQQEFVDFGKKDVSSLTGEQVINALLEAGLFGYINQLPYAVSTNPSAQPKAIFVSALRDKPLAGDFDFEVKGQEADFQTGLTALSKIAKTYLGCGVHSSFENYKDAEVTVFDGKCPAGNVGVQVNNIDPVNKGEVVWTIGDPTVVLFIGRLFNTGKVNLTRRVALCGSEIANPAYVDMLVGEELSTLLSNSYDASKSVRIINGNVLTGRPTTKDGFLGAHTSEITVIPEGNDADEMLGWILPRFKQFSVNRSYFSWLCGKKSYALDARVKGGERHMIMSGEYDKVLPMDIYGEYLIKAIISGDIDRQEALGIYEVSPEDFALAEFVDSSKLELQRIVREGLNILRKENA
;
A
#
# COMPACT_ATOMS: atom_id res chain seq x y z
N MET A 1 -24.40 -16.58 1.20
CA MET A 1 -23.69 -16.25 -0.07
C MET A 1 -23.08 -14.88 0.13
N ALA A 2 -21.82 -14.69 -0.24
CA ALA A 2 -21.17 -13.39 -0.19
C ALA A 2 -21.93 -12.39 -1.09
N ASN A 3 -21.99 -11.12 -0.67
CA ASN A 3 -22.55 -10.06 -1.52
C ASN A 3 -21.62 -9.82 -2.70
N VAL A 4 -22.16 -9.60 -3.91
CA VAL A 4 -21.36 -9.37 -5.12
C VAL A 4 -21.65 -7.97 -5.65
N ILE A 5 -20.61 -7.13 -5.72
CA ILE A 5 -20.67 -5.78 -6.28
C ILE A 5 -19.96 -5.80 -7.64
N LYS A 6 -20.70 -5.43 -8.71
CA LYS A 6 -20.14 -5.33 -10.06
C LYS A 6 -19.73 -3.90 -10.35
N LEU A 7 -18.45 -3.71 -10.65
CA LEU A 7 -17.89 -2.42 -11.04
C LEU A 7 -17.67 -2.36 -12.54
N HIS A 8 -18.25 -1.36 -13.19
CA HIS A 8 -18.18 -1.20 -14.66
C HIS A 8 -17.07 -0.25 -15.11
N LYS A 9 -16.61 0.62 -14.22
CA LYS A 9 -15.51 1.56 -14.46
C LYS A 9 -14.19 0.94 -14.01
N GLY A 10 -13.08 1.34 -14.61
CA GLY A 10 -11.75 0.85 -14.26
C GLY A 10 -10.90 0.52 -15.48
N LEU A 11 -9.63 0.23 -15.25
CA LEU A 11 -8.66 -0.05 -16.30
C LEU A 11 -7.59 -1.03 -15.84
N ASP A 12 -7.49 -2.15 -16.55
CA ASP A 12 -6.40 -3.10 -16.35
C ASP A 12 -5.23 -2.75 -17.27
N ILE A 13 -4.07 -2.54 -16.69
CA ILE A 13 -2.82 -2.29 -17.40
C ILE A 13 -2.00 -3.58 -17.39
N HIS A 14 -2.02 -4.32 -18.47
CA HIS A 14 -1.33 -5.60 -18.55
C HIS A 14 0.16 -5.41 -18.81
N LEU A 15 0.97 -5.44 -17.74
CA LEU A 15 2.42 -5.39 -17.82
C LEU A 15 3.05 -6.77 -17.88
N GLN A 16 4.25 -6.85 -18.48
CA GLN A 16 5.09 -8.04 -18.51
C GLN A 16 5.84 -8.22 -17.18
N GLY A 17 6.14 -9.47 -16.82
CA GLY A 17 6.96 -9.79 -15.67
C GLY A 17 6.17 -9.96 -14.37
N ARG A 18 4.93 -10.48 -14.43
CA ARG A 18 4.18 -10.88 -13.23
C ARG A 18 4.91 -12.01 -12.51
N ALA A 19 4.95 -11.97 -11.17
CA ALA A 19 5.54 -13.02 -10.35
C ALA A 19 4.81 -14.36 -10.55
N GLU A 20 5.58 -15.42 -10.77
CA GLU A 20 5.07 -16.80 -10.79
C GLU A 20 4.79 -17.27 -9.35
N GLU A 21 3.79 -18.14 -9.17
CA GLU A 21 3.45 -18.72 -7.86
C GLU A 21 4.53 -19.68 -7.35
N LYS A 22 5.74 -19.16 -7.23
CA LYS A 22 6.93 -19.88 -6.76
C LYS A 22 7.60 -19.07 -5.65
N LEU A 23 7.79 -19.73 -4.51
CA LEU A 23 8.51 -19.14 -3.39
C LEU A 23 10.00 -19.46 -3.51
N ILE A 24 10.83 -18.43 -3.58
CA ILE A 24 12.29 -18.55 -3.50
C ILE A 24 12.76 -18.20 -2.10
N GLN A 25 13.79 -18.88 -1.64
CA GLN A 25 14.42 -18.57 -0.36
C GLN A 25 15.65 -17.72 -0.57
N LEU A 26 15.72 -16.60 0.14
CA LEU A 26 16.89 -15.75 0.18
C LEU A 26 17.43 -15.68 1.61
N LYS A 27 18.74 -15.50 1.70
CA LYS A 27 19.38 -15.24 2.99
C LYS A 27 19.50 -13.74 3.16
N SER A 28 18.93 -13.23 4.25
CA SER A 28 19.10 -11.81 4.60
C SER A 28 20.57 -11.44 4.82
N ASN A 29 20.92 -10.22 4.49
CA ASN A 29 22.24 -9.64 4.82
C ASN A 29 22.33 -9.08 6.24
N GLY A 30 21.23 -9.16 7.01
CA GLY A 30 21.17 -8.72 8.40
C GLY A 30 20.99 -7.21 8.59
N LYS A 31 20.71 -6.46 7.53
CA LYS A 31 20.50 -5.01 7.60
C LYS A 31 19.03 -4.67 7.41
N TYR A 32 18.51 -3.87 8.33
CA TYR A 32 17.12 -3.46 8.34
C TYR A 32 16.98 -1.96 8.58
N ALA A 33 15.90 -1.36 8.10
CA ALA A 33 15.54 0.00 8.45
C ALA A 33 14.02 0.18 8.50
N LEU A 34 13.54 0.86 9.53
CA LEU A 34 12.15 1.29 9.57
C LEU A 34 12.05 2.74 9.11
N VAL A 35 11.15 2.98 8.15
CA VAL A 35 10.98 4.28 7.47
C VAL A 35 9.70 4.94 7.99
N PRO A 36 9.78 6.06 8.73
CA PRO A 36 8.57 6.71 9.26
C PRO A 36 7.62 7.23 8.17
N ASP A 37 8.14 7.60 7.00
CA ASP A 37 7.34 8.09 5.87
C ASP A 37 6.44 7.01 5.24
N ASP A 38 6.59 5.74 5.62
CA ASP A 38 5.67 4.68 5.24
C ASP A 38 4.32 4.76 5.99
N PHE A 39 4.29 5.54 7.07
CA PHE A 39 3.11 5.74 7.91
C PHE A 39 2.60 7.18 7.75
N GLU A 40 1.69 7.36 6.81
CA GLU A 40 1.16 8.69 6.46
C GLU A 40 0.51 9.38 7.66
N GLY A 41 0.77 10.68 7.81
CA GLY A 41 0.21 11.49 8.89
C GLY A 41 0.91 11.32 10.26
N VAL A 42 1.92 10.46 10.36
CA VAL A 42 2.71 10.24 11.58
C VAL A 42 3.87 11.23 11.64
N THR A 43 3.98 11.94 12.77
CA THR A 43 5.18 12.72 13.09
C THR A 43 6.07 11.88 14.03
N PRO A 44 7.20 11.34 13.56
CA PRO A 44 8.00 10.41 14.36
C PRO A 44 8.73 11.11 15.50
N LYS A 45 8.65 10.51 16.69
CA LYS A 45 9.54 10.80 17.82
C LYS A 45 10.37 9.54 18.07
N VAL A 46 11.64 9.58 17.72
CA VAL A 46 12.58 8.48 17.94
C VAL A 46 12.78 8.25 19.44
N VAL A 47 12.70 7.00 19.88
CA VAL A 47 12.83 6.60 21.31
C VAL A 47 14.09 5.77 21.57
N VAL A 48 14.90 5.52 20.56
CA VAL A 48 16.18 4.81 20.65
C VAL A 48 17.35 5.71 20.24
N LYS A 49 18.56 5.30 20.55
CA LYS A 49 19.82 5.97 20.17
C LYS A 49 20.71 5.01 19.41
N GLU A 50 21.65 5.56 18.65
CA GLU A 50 22.72 4.77 18.03
C GLU A 50 23.51 3.99 19.08
N GLY A 51 23.73 2.71 18.83
CA GLY A 51 24.36 1.78 19.76
C GLY A 51 23.40 1.05 20.71
N ASP A 52 22.14 1.46 20.81
CA ASP A 52 21.16 0.78 21.66
C ASP A 52 20.88 -0.65 21.13
N LYS A 53 20.75 -1.59 22.06
CA LYS A 53 20.25 -2.95 21.76
C LYS A 53 18.73 -2.95 21.82
N VAL A 54 18.12 -3.56 20.81
CA VAL A 54 16.67 -3.72 20.67
C VAL A 54 16.30 -5.17 20.40
N LYS A 55 15.12 -5.58 20.87
CA LYS A 55 14.49 -6.86 20.53
C LYS A 55 13.48 -6.63 19.38
N ALA A 56 13.16 -7.70 18.65
CA ALA A 56 12.02 -7.65 17.75
C ALA A 56 10.74 -7.38 18.55
N GLY A 57 10.03 -6.29 18.22
CA GLY A 57 8.89 -5.79 19.00
C GLY A 57 9.17 -4.57 19.87
N ASP A 58 10.44 -4.21 20.13
CA ASP A 58 10.76 -2.95 20.80
C ASP A 58 10.44 -1.75 19.92
N ALA A 59 9.92 -0.67 20.50
CA ALA A 59 9.61 0.55 19.76
C ALA A 59 10.89 1.26 19.29
N LEU A 60 10.99 1.55 17.99
CA LEU A 60 12.04 2.40 17.41
C LEU A 60 11.64 3.88 17.44
N PHE A 61 10.39 4.16 17.15
CA PHE A 61 9.81 5.49 17.29
C PHE A 61 8.34 5.40 17.67
N VAL A 62 7.78 6.52 18.09
CA VAL A 62 6.36 6.67 18.40
C VAL A 62 5.79 7.86 17.62
N ASN A 63 4.47 7.93 17.48
CA ASN A 63 3.81 9.11 16.95
C ASN A 63 3.91 10.24 18.00
N LYS A 64 4.41 11.41 17.61
CA LYS A 64 4.57 12.55 18.52
C LYS A 64 3.22 13.07 19.05
N GLN A 65 2.15 12.96 18.26
CA GLN A 65 0.80 13.41 18.65
C GLN A 65 0.12 12.40 19.57
N TYR A 66 0.37 11.11 19.35
CA TYR A 66 -0.20 9.98 20.10
C TYR A 66 0.94 9.04 20.51
N PRO A 67 1.65 9.34 21.63
CA PRO A 67 2.85 8.60 22.02
C PRO A 67 2.62 7.11 22.33
N GLU A 68 1.39 6.71 22.59
CA GLU A 68 0.97 5.32 22.72
C GLU A 68 1.05 4.53 21.41
N VAL A 69 0.99 5.21 20.27
CA VAL A 69 1.16 4.59 18.94
C VAL A 69 2.65 4.40 18.68
N LYS A 70 3.10 3.18 18.91
CA LYS A 70 4.48 2.73 18.74
C LYS A 70 4.68 2.10 17.35
N PHE A 71 5.94 2.06 16.91
CA PHE A 71 6.36 1.37 15.69
C PHE A 71 7.52 0.46 16.03
N ALA A 72 7.29 -0.84 15.90
CA ALA A 72 8.16 -1.88 16.41
C ALA A 72 9.34 -2.18 15.50
N SER A 73 10.48 -2.52 16.08
CA SER A 73 11.61 -3.11 15.36
C SER A 73 11.21 -4.47 14.76
N PRO A 74 11.48 -4.71 13.48
CA PRO A 74 11.23 -6.01 12.87
C PRO A 74 12.19 -7.11 13.33
N VAL A 75 13.34 -6.72 13.88
CA VAL A 75 14.42 -7.63 14.29
C VAL A 75 15.00 -7.25 15.64
N SER A 76 15.65 -8.22 16.30
CA SER A 76 16.58 -7.90 17.40
C SER A 76 17.94 -7.57 16.83
N GLY A 77 18.62 -6.61 17.47
CA GLY A 77 19.91 -6.18 16.99
C GLY A 77 20.41 -4.89 17.66
N THR A 78 21.32 -4.23 16.98
CA THR A 78 21.88 -2.95 17.42
C THR A 78 21.41 -1.84 16.50
N VAL A 79 20.89 -0.76 17.07
CA VAL A 79 20.57 0.46 16.31
C VAL A 79 21.88 1.04 15.77
N ARG A 80 22.03 0.96 14.46
CA ARG A 80 23.24 1.38 13.77
C ARG A 80 23.28 2.90 13.56
N GLU A 81 22.16 3.46 13.09
CA GLU A 81 22.09 4.85 12.67
C GLU A 81 20.65 5.36 12.67
N VAL A 82 20.47 6.62 13.09
CA VAL A 82 19.23 7.37 12.92
C VAL A 82 19.45 8.38 11.81
N VAL A 83 19.10 8.02 10.57
CA VAL A 83 19.31 8.86 9.39
C VAL A 83 18.37 10.06 9.42
N ARG A 84 18.92 11.25 9.28
CA ARG A 84 18.17 12.49 9.25
C ARG A 84 18.44 13.27 7.96
N GLY A 85 17.39 13.78 7.36
CA GLY A 85 17.43 14.67 6.21
C GLY A 85 17.36 16.14 6.62
N GLU A 86 16.91 16.95 5.67
CA GLU A 86 16.71 18.39 5.86
C GLU A 86 15.80 18.67 7.06
N ARG A 87 16.05 19.78 7.75
CA ARG A 87 15.31 20.22 8.94
C ARG A 87 15.19 19.13 10.01
N ARG A 88 16.19 18.22 10.08
CA ARG A 88 16.24 17.09 11.02
C ARG A 88 15.08 16.09 10.88
N LYS A 89 14.39 16.04 9.73
CA LYS A 89 13.38 15.02 9.42
C LYS A 89 14.03 13.63 9.54
N VAL A 90 13.40 12.73 10.29
CA VAL A 90 13.86 11.34 10.40
C VAL A 90 13.51 10.63 9.10
N LEU A 91 14.52 10.14 8.38
CA LEU A 91 14.34 9.40 7.13
C LEU A 91 14.18 7.91 7.38
N CYS A 92 15.06 7.32 8.20
CA CYS A 92 14.94 5.94 8.62
C CYS A 92 15.76 5.68 9.89
N ILE A 93 15.45 4.57 10.57
CA ILE A 93 16.20 4.06 11.72
C ILE A 93 16.73 2.69 11.30
N LYS A 94 18.07 2.60 11.18
CA LYS A 94 18.76 1.38 10.74
C LYS A 94 19.11 0.49 11.92
N VAL A 95 18.89 -0.81 11.77
CA VAL A 95 19.22 -1.84 12.76
C VAL A 95 20.03 -2.93 12.09
N ASP A 96 21.18 -3.26 12.66
CA ASP A 96 21.97 -4.43 12.28
C ASP A 96 21.49 -5.61 13.14
N ALA A 97 20.95 -6.65 12.49
CA ALA A 97 20.30 -7.76 13.15
C ALA A 97 21.30 -8.70 13.86
N ASP A 98 20.93 -9.20 15.01
CA ASP A 98 21.66 -10.26 15.70
C ASP A 98 21.50 -11.61 14.97
N ALA A 99 22.51 -12.48 15.07
CA ALA A 99 22.45 -13.81 14.46
C ALA A 99 21.35 -14.71 15.07
N GLN A 100 21.10 -14.54 16.38
CA GLN A 100 19.98 -15.14 17.08
C GLN A 100 18.97 -14.06 17.43
N GLN A 101 17.74 -14.23 16.95
CA GLN A 101 16.69 -13.24 17.15
C GLN A 101 16.03 -13.39 18.53
N GLU A 102 15.98 -12.28 19.27
CA GLU A 102 15.25 -12.14 20.50
C GLU A 102 13.95 -11.35 20.26
N PHE A 103 12.88 -11.78 20.93
CA PHE A 103 11.56 -11.16 20.78
C PHE A 103 11.09 -10.61 22.12
N VAL A 104 10.34 -9.50 22.04
CA VAL A 104 9.49 -9.08 23.16
C VAL A 104 8.34 -10.07 23.27
N ASP A 105 8.10 -10.58 24.46
CA ASP A 105 6.95 -11.46 24.73
C ASP A 105 5.75 -10.64 25.21
N PHE A 106 4.75 -10.47 24.36
CA PHE A 106 3.48 -9.81 24.67
C PHE A 106 2.43 -10.76 25.26
N GLY A 107 2.78 -12.03 25.38
CA GLY A 107 1.89 -13.10 25.84
C GLY A 107 0.89 -13.52 24.77
N LYS A 108 0.77 -14.82 24.57
CA LYS A 108 -0.26 -15.41 23.73
C LYS A 108 -1.64 -15.16 24.34
N LYS A 109 -2.61 -14.69 23.52
CA LYS A 109 -3.95 -14.36 24.00
C LYS A 109 -5.01 -15.01 23.09
N ASP A 110 -6.02 -15.62 23.70
CA ASP A 110 -7.19 -16.09 22.96
C ASP A 110 -8.09 -14.90 22.62
N VAL A 111 -8.15 -14.56 21.36
CA VAL A 111 -8.92 -13.42 20.83
C VAL A 111 -10.42 -13.56 21.12
N SER A 112 -10.93 -14.79 21.21
CA SER A 112 -12.36 -15.04 21.48
C SER A 112 -12.82 -14.44 22.81
N SER A 113 -11.93 -14.39 23.80
CA SER A 113 -12.18 -13.88 25.16
C SER A 113 -11.93 -12.39 25.34
N LEU A 114 -11.34 -11.70 24.34
CA LEU A 114 -10.94 -10.29 24.44
C LEU A 114 -12.10 -9.36 24.08
N THR A 115 -12.07 -8.17 24.73
CA THR A 115 -12.88 -7.02 24.31
C THR A 115 -12.14 -6.21 23.23
N GLY A 116 -12.87 -5.37 22.47
CA GLY A 116 -12.27 -4.49 21.46
C GLY A 116 -11.19 -3.56 22.03
N GLU A 117 -11.41 -3.02 23.23
CA GLU A 117 -10.42 -2.18 23.92
C GLU A 117 -9.13 -2.97 24.25
N GLN A 118 -9.27 -4.21 24.70
CA GLN A 118 -8.12 -5.07 24.99
C GLN A 118 -7.33 -5.41 23.72
N VAL A 119 -8.03 -5.57 22.58
CA VAL A 119 -7.37 -5.75 21.27
C VAL A 119 -6.61 -4.49 20.88
N ILE A 120 -7.22 -3.31 20.95
CA ILE A 120 -6.56 -2.03 20.64
C ILE A 120 -5.31 -1.86 21.51
N ASN A 121 -5.42 -2.08 22.82
CA ASN A 121 -4.29 -1.96 23.75
C ASN A 121 -3.15 -2.94 23.39
N ALA A 122 -3.47 -4.18 23.02
CA ALA A 122 -2.46 -5.15 22.57
C ALA A 122 -1.74 -4.70 21.29
N LEU A 123 -2.47 -4.13 20.33
CA LEU A 123 -1.91 -3.60 19.08
C LEU A 123 -1.02 -2.36 19.33
N LEU A 124 -1.42 -1.48 20.26
CA LEU A 124 -0.64 -0.32 20.67
C LEU A 124 0.67 -0.75 21.35
N GLU A 125 0.60 -1.69 22.29
CA GLU A 125 1.77 -2.23 22.99
C GLU A 125 2.76 -2.87 22.02
N ALA A 126 2.26 -3.69 21.09
CA ALA A 126 3.07 -4.42 20.11
C ALA A 126 3.58 -3.56 18.94
N GLY A 127 3.17 -2.29 18.85
CA GLY A 127 3.60 -1.41 17.76
C GLY A 127 2.99 -1.74 16.39
N LEU A 128 1.82 -2.39 16.37
CA LEU A 128 1.10 -2.76 15.15
C LEU A 128 -0.06 -1.82 14.83
N PHE A 129 -0.54 -1.04 15.81
CA PHE A 129 -1.68 -0.16 15.63
C PHE A 129 -1.48 0.87 14.50
N GLY A 130 -0.27 1.41 14.38
CA GLY A 130 0.08 2.39 13.35
C GLY A 130 0.01 1.89 11.90
N TYR A 131 -0.12 0.56 11.68
CA TYR A 131 -0.32 -0.03 10.35
C TYR A 131 -1.77 0.06 9.86
N ILE A 132 -2.71 0.40 10.73
CA ILE A 132 -4.11 0.63 10.38
C ILE A 132 -4.25 2.09 9.96
N ASN A 133 -4.92 2.34 8.84
CA ASN A 133 -5.22 3.67 8.34
C ASN A 133 -6.68 4.03 8.63
N GLN A 134 -7.04 5.29 8.40
CA GLN A 134 -8.41 5.76 8.51
C GLN A 134 -8.84 6.63 7.34
N LEU A 135 -10.11 6.59 7.00
CA LEU A 135 -10.82 7.64 6.28
C LEU A 135 -11.73 8.39 7.27
N PRO A 136 -11.90 9.70 7.09
CA PRO A 136 -11.28 10.55 6.09
C PRO A 136 -9.76 10.73 6.33
N TYR A 137 -9.10 11.41 5.39
CA TYR A 137 -7.69 11.83 5.37
C TYR A 137 -6.68 10.78 4.90
N ALA A 138 -7.00 9.47 4.86
CA ALA A 138 -6.09 8.39 4.47
C ALA A 138 -4.74 8.49 5.19
N VAL A 139 -4.77 8.45 6.51
CA VAL A 139 -3.61 8.54 7.40
C VAL A 139 -3.63 7.40 8.42
N SER A 140 -2.48 7.12 9.06
CA SER A 140 -2.41 6.20 10.20
C SER A 140 -3.44 6.60 11.27
N THR A 141 -4.19 5.63 11.79
CA THR A 141 -5.36 5.90 12.61
C THR A 141 -5.04 6.50 13.96
N ASN A 142 -5.99 7.25 14.50
CA ASN A 142 -5.96 7.80 15.83
C ASN A 142 -6.57 6.80 16.83
N PRO A 143 -5.87 6.41 17.90
CA PRO A 143 -6.39 5.46 18.90
C PRO A 143 -7.63 5.95 19.66
N SER A 144 -7.86 7.27 19.72
CA SER A 144 -9.04 7.86 20.33
C SER A 144 -10.27 7.88 19.42
N ALA A 145 -10.12 7.63 18.12
CA ALA A 145 -11.22 7.62 17.17
C ALA A 145 -11.93 6.26 17.21
N GLN A 146 -13.23 6.30 17.50
CA GLN A 146 -14.10 5.12 17.41
C GLN A 146 -14.49 4.89 15.95
N PRO A 147 -14.10 3.78 15.32
CA PRO A 147 -14.48 3.54 13.93
C PRO A 147 -15.95 3.09 13.83
N LYS A 148 -16.67 3.61 12.83
CA LYS A 148 -17.96 3.12 12.39
C LYS A 148 -17.87 1.67 11.92
N ALA A 149 -16.80 1.37 11.16
CA ALA A 149 -16.50 0.05 10.64
C ALA A 149 -15.01 -0.07 10.32
N ILE A 150 -14.55 -1.31 10.10
CA ILE A 150 -13.20 -1.63 9.63
C ILE A 150 -13.31 -2.30 8.27
N PHE A 151 -12.55 -1.80 7.28
CA PHE A 151 -12.52 -2.34 5.93
C PHE A 151 -11.15 -2.96 5.64
N VAL A 152 -11.15 -4.21 5.23
CA VAL A 152 -9.96 -4.95 4.80
C VAL A 152 -10.10 -5.30 3.33
N SER A 153 -9.13 -4.93 2.50
CA SER A 153 -9.10 -5.36 1.10
C SER A 153 -8.12 -6.51 0.92
N ALA A 154 -8.64 -7.70 0.56
CA ALA A 154 -7.84 -8.84 0.15
C ALA A 154 -7.68 -8.93 -1.38
N LEU A 155 -8.28 -8.00 -2.14
CA LEU A 155 -8.16 -7.91 -3.59
C LEU A 155 -6.96 -7.02 -3.97
N ARG A 156 -6.01 -7.58 -4.68
CA ARG A 156 -4.87 -6.86 -5.26
C ARG A 156 -4.95 -6.90 -6.78
N ASP A 157 -5.40 -5.82 -7.38
CA ASP A 157 -5.65 -5.71 -8.81
C ASP A 157 -4.77 -4.69 -9.54
N LYS A 158 -3.85 -4.03 -8.83
CA LYS A 158 -2.89 -3.11 -9.43
C LYS A 158 -1.95 -3.84 -10.40
N PRO A 159 -1.41 -3.16 -11.41
CA PRO A 159 -0.52 -3.79 -12.38
C PRO A 159 0.67 -4.47 -11.71
N LEU A 160 0.89 -5.76 -12.00
CA LEU A 160 1.92 -6.63 -11.42
C LEU A 160 1.78 -6.91 -9.91
N ALA A 161 0.70 -6.49 -9.27
CA ALA A 161 0.47 -6.80 -7.86
C ALA A 161 0.56 -8.32 -7.59
N GLY A 162 1.08 -8.65 -6.42
CA GLY A 162 1.12 -10.02 -5.93
C GLY A 162 -0.29 -10.60 -5.73
N ASP A 163 -0.41 -11.91 -5.83
CA ASP A 163 -1.65 -12.63 -5.56
C ASP A 163 -1.74 -12.94 -4.07
N PHE A 164 -2.69 -12.30 -3.39
CA PHE A 164 -2.83 -12.50 -1.95
C PHE A 164 -3.38 -13.89 -1.59
N ASP A 165 -4.16 -14.53 -2.48
CA ASP A 165 -4.53 -15.95 -2.31
C ASP A 165 -3.29 -16.87 -2.25
N PHE A 166 -2.24 -16.56 -3.03
CA PHE A 166 -0.97 -17.26 -2.91
C PHE A 166 -0.18 -16.86 -1.67
N GLU A 167 -0.19 -15.58 -1.30
CA GLU A 167 0.59 -15.08 -0.17
C GLU A 167 0.09 -15.62 1.17
N VAL A 168 -1.22 -15.83 1.33
CA VAL A 168 -1.82 -16.34 2.57
C VAL A 168 -1.63 -17.85 2.75
N LYS A 169 -1.27 -18.59 1.70
CA LYS A 169 -1.10 -20.06 1.77
C LYS A 169 -0.17 -20.47 2.91
N GLY A 170 -0.69 -21.32 3.82
CA GLY A 170 -0.01 -21.79 5.03
C GLY A 170 -0.10 -20.85 6.22
N GLN A 171 -0.86 -19.75 6.12
CA GLN A 171 -1.04 -18.72 7.15
C GLN A 171 -2.52 -18.37 7.38
N GLU A 172 -3.42 -19.23 6.90
CA GLU A 172 -4.87 -18.99 6.91
C GLU A 172 -5.42 -18.84 8.35
N ALA A 173 -4.84 -19.59 9.29
CA ALA A 173 -5.20 -19.51 10.71
C ALA A 173 -4.84 -18.15 11.32
N ASP A 174 -3.67 -17.60 10.96
CA ASP A 174 -3.25 -16.28 11.42
C ASP A 174 -4.17 -15.19 10.82
N PHE A 175 -4.52 -15.31 9.54
CA PHE A 175 -5.42 -14.36 8.90
C PHE A 175 -6.81 -14.38 9.56
N GLN A 176 -7.38 -15.58 9.83
CA GLN A 176 -8.64 -15.72 10.54
C GLN A 176 -8.58 -15.12 11.95
N THR A 177 -7.51 -15.38 12.70
CA THR A 177 -7.33 -14.80 14.04
C THR A 177 -7.26 -13.27 13.98
N GLY A 178 -6.58 -12.71 12.97
CA GLY A 178 -6.52 -11.27 12.74
C GLY A 178 -7.91 -10.66 12.45
N LEU A 179 -8.71 -11.29 11.58
CA LEU A 179 -10.09 -10.85 11.30
C LEU A 179 -10.96 -10.92 12.56
N THR A 180 -10.84 -12.01 13.33
CA THR A 180 -11.57 -12.16 14.60
C THR A 180 -11.18 -11.05 15.58
N ALA A 181 -9.90 -10.67 15.66
CA ALA A 181 -9.44 -9.56 16.50
C ALA A 181 -10.07 -8.22 16.05
N LEU A 182 -10.05 -7.92 14.76
CA LEU A 182 -10.65 -6.69 14.23
C LEU A 182 -12.16 -6.63 14.48
N SER A 183 -12.87 -7.74 14.35
CA SER A 183 -14.31 -7.82 14.59
C SER A 183 -14.72 -7.53 16.05
N LYS A 184 -13.79 -7.66 17.01
CA LYS A 184 -14.04 -7.26 18.40
C LYS A 184 -14.04 -5.74 18.57
N ILE A 185 -13.36 -5.00 17.69
CA ILE A 185 -13.27 -3.55 17.74
C ILE A 185 -14.51 -2.91 17.12
N ALA A 186 -14.85 -3.31 15.88
CA ALA A 186 -15.99 -2.79 15.15
C ALA A 186 -16.45 -3.78 14.08
N LYS A 187 -17.60 -3.52 13.46
CA LYS A 187 -18.08 -4.27 12.30
C LYS A 187 -16.98 -4.29 11.24
N THR A 188 -16.58 -5.49 10.81
CA THR A 188 -15.48 -5.68 9.87
C THR A 188 -16.01 -6.16 8.52
N TYR A 189 -15.59 -5.50 7.44
CA TYR A 189 -15.84 -5.87 6.06
C TYR A 189 -14.57 -6.42 5.44
N LEU A 190 -14.71 -7.48 4.64
CA LEU A 190 -13.61 -8.07 3.86
C LEU A 190 -13.96 -8.05 2.38
N GLY A 191 -13.27 -7.21 1.61
CA GLY A 191 -13.39 -7.18 0.16
C GLY A 191 -12.44 -8.17 -0.50
N CYS A 192 -12.94 -9.00 -1.41
CA CYS A 192 -12.14 -9.96 -2.17
C CYS A 192 -12.54 -9.97 -3.64
N GLY A 193 -11.75 -10.63 -4.48
CA GLY A 193 -12.04 -10.83 -5.89
C GLY A 193 -12.96 -12.03 -6.14
N VAL A 194 -13.40 -12.15 -7.38
CA VAL A 194 -14.19 -13.30 -7.85
C VAL A 194 -13.36 -14.58 -7.76
N HIS A 195 -13.95 -15.65 -7.24
CA HIS A 195 -13.30 -16.97 -7.05
C HIS A 195 -12.12 -16.98 -6.07
N SER A 196 -12.05 -16.02 -5.18
CA SER A 196 -11.04 -15.97 -4.14
C SER A 196 -11.37 -16.93 -2.98
N SER A 197 -10.32 -17.48 -2.35
CA SER A 197 -10.45 -18.31 -1.13
C SER A 197 -11.02 -17.52 0.06
N PHE A 198 -10.97 -16.19 0.00
CA PHE A 198 -11.41 -15.30 1.08
C PHE A 198 -12.94 -15.27 1.28
N GLU A 199 -13.73 -15.82 0.35
CA GLU A 199 -15.20 -15.95 0.51
C GLU A 199 -15.62 -16.78 1.73
N ASN A 200 -14.72 -17.60 2.28
CA ASN A 200 -15.05 -18.55 3.35
C ASN A 200 -14.60 -18.11 4.76
N TYR A 201 -13.97 -16.96 4.90
CA TYR A 201 -13.53 -16.45 6.20
C TYR A 201 -14.71 -15.99 7.06
N LYS A 202 -14.54 -16.09 8.38
CA LYS A 202 -15.57 -15.77 9.38
C LYS A 202 -15.22 -14.43 10.07
N ASP A 203 -16.19 -13.96 10.86
CA ASP A 203 -16.08 -12.75 11.68
C ASP A 203 -15.85 -11.47 10.86
N ALA A 204 -16.09 -11.53 9.55
CA ALA A 204 -16.15 -10.38 8.66
C ALA A 204 -17.31 -10.55 7.68
N GLU A 205 -17.92 -9.44 7.27
CA GLU A 205 -18.91 -9.42 6.19
C GLU A 205 -18.15 -9.40 4.86
N VAL A 206 -18.18 -10.55 4.16
CA VAL A 206 -17.44 -10.72 2.91
C VAL A 206 -18.21 -10.13 1.74
N THR A 207 -17.55 -9.29 0.96
CA THR A 207 -18.08 -8.73 -0.30
C THR A 207 -17.11 -9.04 -1.44
N VAL A 208 -17.67 -9.63 -2.49
CA VAL A 208 -16.93 -9.96 -3.73
C VAL A 208 -17.03 -8.78 -4.69
N PHE A 209 -15.88 -8.27 -5.14
CA PHE A 209 -15.81 -7.22 -6.15
C PHE A 209 -15.48 -7.83 -7.51
N ASP A 210 -16.42 -7.69 -8.45
CA ASP A 210 -16.30 -8.11 -9.84
C ASP A 210 -16.05 -6.86 -10.71
N GLY A 211 -14.80 -6.58 -11.01
CA GLY A 211 -14.42 -5.38 -11.75
C GLY A 211 -12.94 -5.33 -12.09
N LYS A 212 -12.57 -4.27 -12.79
CA LYS A 212 -11.17 -3.96 -13.12
C LYS A 212 -10.53 -3.14 -12.00
N CYS A 213 -9.21 -3.01 -12.05
CA CYS A 213 -8.49 -2.05 -11.22
C CYS A 213 -9.15 -0.65 -11.36
N PRO A 214 -9.47 0.05 -10.27
CA PRO A 214 -9.02 -0.13 -8.89
C PRO A 214 -10.06 -0.78 -7.95
N ALA A 215 -10.74 -1.84 -8.34
CA ALA A 215 -11.69 -2.56 -7.49
C ALA A 215 -11.07 -3.01 -6.15
N GLY A 216 -9.75 -3.26 -6.15
CA GLY A 216 -8.96 -3.63 -4.98
C GLY A 216 -8.63 -2.48 -4.02
N ASN A 217 -8.84 -1.23 -4.40
CA ASN A 217 -8.59 -0.11 -3.49
C ASN A 217 -9.60 -0.13 -2.36
N VAL A 218 -9.13 -0.04 -1.13
CA VAL A 218 -10.01 -0.05 0.04
C VAL A 218 -10.98 1.15 0.06
N GLY A 219 -10.57 2.32 -0.45
CA GLY A 219 -11.44 3.49 -0.60
C GLY A 219 -12.61 3.23 -1.55
N VAL A 220 -12.38 2.54 -2.67
CA VAL A 220 -13.44 2.11 -3.59
C VAL A 220 -14.40 1.15 -2.90
N GLN A 221 -13.90 0.22 -2.09
CA GLN A 221 -14.73 -0.73 -1.36
C GLN A 221 -15.57 -0.03 -0.28
N VAL A 222 -14.99 0.91 0.46
CA VAL A 222 -15.71 1.76 1.42
C VAL A 222 -16.84 2.51 0.73
N ASN A 223 -16.57 3.22 -0.36
CA ASN A 223 -17.56 4.01 -1.09
C ASN A 223 -18.75 3.17 -1.58
N ASN A 224 -18.50 1.93 -2.01
CA ASN A 224 -19.53 1.05 -2.55
C ASN A 224 -20.30 0.25 -1.50
N ILE A 225 -19.79 0.10 -0.26
CA ILE A 225 -20.45 -0.66 0.83
C ILE A 225 -21.10 0.26 1.84
N ASP A 226 -20.33 1.19 2.41
CA ASP A 226 -20.78 2.07 3.49
C ASP A 226 -19.94 3.37 3.49
N PRO A 227 -20.31 4.36 2.66
CA PRO A 227 -19.55 5.60 2.46
C PRO A 227 -19.33 6.38 3.76
N VAL A 228 -18.24 7.15 3.78
CA VAL A 228 -17.86 7.97 4.94
C VAL A 228 -18.46 9.37 4.84
N ASN A 229 -19.27 9.76 5.82
CA ASN A 229 -19.81 11.10 5.91
C ASN A 229 -18.96 12.00 6.82
N LYS A 230 -19.21 13.31 6.77
CA LYS A 230 -18.59 14.28 7.67
C LYS A 230 -18.84 13.92 9.13
N GLY A 231 -17.76 13.82 9.92
CA GLY A 231 -17.83 13.43 11.33
C GLY A 231 -17.79 11.93 11.60
N GLU A 232 -17.84 11.10 10.58
CA GLU A 232 -17.63 9.65 10.69
C GLU A 232 -16.16 9.29 10.47
N VAL A 233 -15.74 8.16 11.04
CA VAL A 233 -14.42 7.56 10.84
C VAL A 233 -14.59 6.08 10.53
N VAL A 234 -13.92 5.60 9.52
CA VAL A 234 -13.73 4.18 9.26
C VAL A 234 -12.25 3.85 9.29
N TRP A 235 -11.91 2.66 9.79
CA TRP A 235 -10.54 2.16 9.71
C TRP A 235 -10.37 1.35 8.43
N THR A 236 -9.22 1.49 7.80
CA THR A 236 -8.93 0.84 6.53
C THR A 236 -7.60 0.09 6.57
N ILE A 237 -7.61 -1.12 6.03
CA ILE A 237 -6.44 -1.97 5.85
C ILE A 237 -6.38 -2.33 4.36
N GLY A 238 -5.69 -1.52 3.58
CA GLY A 238 -5.49 -1.75 2.14
C GLY A 238 -4.41 -2.80 1.85
N ASP A 239 -3.54 -3.06 2.82
CA ASP A 239 -2.56 -4.15 2.76
C ASP A 239 -3.00 -5.29 3.70
N PRO A 240 -3.60 -6.37 3.18
CA PRO A 240 -4.15 -7.45 3.99
C PRO A 240 -3.08 -8.24 4.78
N THR A 241 -1.80 -8.09 4.47
CA THR A 241 -0.69 -8.68 5.25
C THR A 241 -0.67 -8.15 6.69
N VAL A 242 -1.20 -6.95 6.94
CA VAL A 242 -1.33 -6.39 8.30
C VAL A 242 -2.24 -7.27 9.17
N VAL A 243 -3.27 -7.88 8.59
CA VAL A 243 -4.15 -8.82 9.31
C VAL A 243 -3.38 -10.06 9.75
N LEU A 244 -2.43 -10.54 8.92
CA LEU A 244 -1.52 -11.63 9.31
C LEU A 244 -0.61 -11.23 10.49
N PHE A 245 -0.08 -10.00 10.49
CA PHE A 245 0.74 -9.51 11.61
C PHE A 245 -0.07 -9.49 12.91
N ILE A 246 -1.32 -9.02 12.85
CA ILE A 246 -2.26 -9.01 13.98
C ILE A 246 -2.52 -10.44 14.47
N GLY A 247 -2.86 -11.36 13.56
CA GLY A 247 -3.12 -12.75 13.93
C GLY A 247 -1.93 -13.45 14.57
N ARG A 248 -0.74 -13.29 14.01
CA ARG A 248 0.51 -13.85 14.56
C ARG A 248 0.80 -13.32 15.97
N LEU A 249 0.54 -12.02 16.24
CA LEU A 249 0.69 -11.46 17.58
C LEU A 249 -0.13 -12.24 18.60
N PHE A 250 -1.42 -12.46 18.34
CA PHE A 250 -2.30 -13.16 19.27
C PHE A 250 -1.98 -14.66 19.37
N ASN A 251 -1.64 -15.30 18.25
CA ASN A 251 -1.35 -16.73 18.20
C ASN A 251 0.01 -17.09 18.82
N THR A 252 0.99 -16.17 18.77
CA THR A 252 2.36 -16.47 19.22
C THR A 252 2.82 -15.62 20.40
N GLY A 253 2.18 -14.48 20.67
CA GLY A 253 2.61 -13.49 21.65
C GLY A 253 3.82 -12.66 21.19
N LYS A 254 4.18 -12.70 19.89
CA LYS A 254 5.37 -12.05 19.34
C LYS A 254 5.03 -11.25 18.11
N VAL A 255 5.74 -10.15 17.90
CA VAL A 255 5.67 -9.38 16.64
C VAL A 255 6.48 -10.13 15.58
N ASN A 256 5.83 -10.48 14.49
CA ASN A 256 6.47 -11.06 13.32
C ASN A 256 5.99 -10.32 12.08
N LEU A 257 6.84 -9.47 11.53
CA LEU A 257 6.59 -8.62 10.35
C LEU A 257 7.07 -9.26 9.05
N THR A 258 7.20 -10.60 9.01
CA THR A 258 7.50 -11.33 7.77
C THR A 258 6.31 -11.21 6.83
N ARG A 259 6.60 -10.87 5.59
CA ARG A 259 5.63 -10.80 4.52
C ARG A 259 6.13 -11.49 3.26
N ARG A 260 5.23 -12.00 2.44
CA ARG A 260 5.54 -12.53 1.12
C ARG A 260 5.50 -11.41 0.11
N VAL A 261 6.62 -11.18 -0.59
CA VAL A 261 6.82 -10.07 -1.52
C VAL A 261 6.96 -10.63 -2.92
N ALA A 262 6.22 -10.05 -3.88
CA ALA A 262 6.37 -10.37 -5.28
C ALA A 262 7.55 -9.58 -5.89
N LEU A 263 8.52 -10.26 -6.45
CA LEU A 263 9.55 -9.66 -7.30
C LEU A 263 9.06 -9.72 -8.75
N CYS A 264 8.80 -8.57 -9.35
CA CYS A 264 8.11 -8.47 -10.63
C CYS A 264 8.68 -7.34 -11.52
N GLY A 265 8.20 -7.27 -12.76
CA GLY A 265 8.59 -6.26 -13.74
C GLY A 265 9.31 -6.85 -14.94
N SER A 266 9.24 -6.13 -16.07
CA SER A 266 9.77 -6.59 -17.36
C SER A 266 11.29 -6.78 -17.39
N GLU A 267 12.01 -6.18 -16.45
CA GLU A 267 13.47 -6.30 -16.35
C GLU A 267 13.92 -7.38 -15.36
N ILE A 268 12.98 -8.04 -14.67
CA ILE A 268 13.30 -9.17 -13.80
C ILE A 268 13.44 -10.46 -14.62
N ALA A 269 14.56 -11.14 -14.45
CA ALA A 269 14.86 -12.37 -15.21
C ALA A 269 13.96 -13.56 -14.78
N ASN A 270 13.70 -13.70 -13.48
CA ASN A 270 12.90 -14.77 -12.89
C ASN A 270 11.92 -14.20 -11.88
N PRO A 271 10.76 -13.68 -12.31
CA PRO A 271 9.76 -13.14 -11.41
C PRO A 271 9.19 -14.24 -10.47
N ALA A 272 9.21 -14.01 -9.16
CA ALA A 272 8.82 -15.00 -8.15
C ALA A 272 8.47 -14.31 -6.82
N TYR A 273 8.01 -15.07 -5.84
CA TYR A 273 7.77 -14.57 -4.49
C TYR A 273 8.94 -14.89 -3.56
N VAL A 274 9.12 -14.07 -2.55
CA VAL A 274 10.12 -14.22 -1.50
C VAL A 274 9.53 -13.80 -0.15
N ASP A 275 9.85 -14.54 0.91
CA ASP A 275 9.50 -14.14 2.27
C ASP A 275 10.60 -13.19 2.78
N MET A 276 10.22 -11.95 3.12
CA MET A 276 11.10 -10.90 3.65
C MET A 276 10.48 -10.27 4.89
N LEU A 277 11.31 -9.71 5.75
CA LEU A 277 10.87 -8.86 6.86
C LEU A 277 10.67 -7.41 6.39
N VAL A 278 9.69 -6.73 6.95
CA VAL A 278 9.55 -5.28 6.79
C VAL A 278 10.88 -4.59 7.13
N GLY A 279 11.29 -3.66 6.30
CA GLY A 279 12.54 -2.93 6.48
C GLY A 279 13.81 -3.68 6.06
N GLU A 280 13.73 -4.87 5.52
CA GLU A 280 14.91 -5.61 5.02
C GLU A 280 15.54 -4.91 3.81
N GLU A 281 16.88 -4.86 3.78
CA GLU A 281 17.62 -4.26 2.65
C GLU A 281 17.44 -5.08 1.36
N LEU A 282 17.14 -4.40 0.26
CA LEU A 282 16.79 -5.03 -1.03
C LEU A 282 17.99 -5.61 -1.78
N SER A 283 19.22 -5.35 -1.32
CA SER A 283 20.44 -5.71 -2.04
C SER A 283 20.56 -7.20 -2.34
N THR A 284 20.15 -8.06 -1.41
CA THR A 284 20.16 -9.53 -1.62
C THR A 284 19.10 -9.96 -2.63
N LEU A 285 17.88 -9.41 -2.51
CA LEU A 285 16.77 -9.69 -3.44
C LEU A 285 17.12 -9.30 -4.88
N LEU A 286 17.73 -8.14 -5.03
CA LEU A 286 18.04 -7.55 -6.33
C LEU A 286 19.41 -8.00 -6.89
N SER A 287 20.19 -8.77 -6.13
CA SER A 287 21.44 -9.32 -6.59
C SER A 287 21.19 -10.36 -7.71
N ASN A 288 21.70 -10.07 -8.90
CA ASN A 288 21.51 -10.93 -10.10
C ASN A 288 20.05 -11.13 -10.57
N SER A 289 19.11 -10.32 -10.10
CA SER A 289 17.70 -10.42 -10.48
C SER A 289 17.39 -9.70 -11.79
N TYR A 290 18.22 -8.73 -12.18
CA TYR A 290 18.11 -7.97 -13.42
C TYR A 290 19.50 -7.66 -14.01
N ASP A 291 19.54 -7.25 -15.26
CA ASP A 291 20.77 -6.87 -15.96
C ASP A 291 21.25 -5.49 -15.47
N ALA A 292 22.35 -5.48 -14.69
CA ALA A 292 22.90 -4.27 -14.11
C ALA A 292 23.52 -3.29 -15.17
N SER A 293 23.68 -3.72 -16.42
CA SER A 293 24.13 -2.84 -17.52
C SER A 293 23.02 -1.96 -18.07
N LYS A 294 21.76 -2.30 -17.78
CA LYS A 294 20.58 -1.54 -18.22
C LYS A 294 20.22 -0.44 -17.24
N SER A 295 19.71 0.67 -17.76
CA SER A 295 19.09 1.71 -16.96
C SER A 295 17.67 1.28 -16.57
N VAL A 296 17.47 1.00 -15.28
CA VAL A 296 16.20 0.51 -14.74
C VAL A 296 15.69 1.39 -13.62
N ARG A 297 14.37 1.45 -13.48
CA ARG A 297 13.69 1.99 -12.31
C ARG A 297 13.28 0.86 -11.38
N ILE A 298 13.80 0.91 -10.17
CA ILE A 298 13.41 0.02 -9.07
C ILE A 298 12.33 0.74 -8.27
N ILE A 299 11.21 0.08 -8.05
CA ILE A 299 10.05 0.63 -7.36
C ILE A 299 9.74 -0.24 -6.15
N ASN A 300 9.67 0.39 -4.99
CA ASN A 300 9.17 -0.18 -3.75
C ASN A 300 7.64 -0.09 -3.77
N GLY A 301 6.99 -1.17 -4.20
CA GLY A 301 5.57 -1.24 -4.53
C GLY A 301 5.27 -1.39 -6.03
N ASN A 302 4.04 -1.10 -6.43
CA ASN A 302 3.56 -1.18 -7.81
C ASN A 302 3.87 0.10 -8.62
N VAL A 303 3.64 0.02 -9.92
CA VAL A 303 3.95 1.12 -10.86
C VAL A 303 3.04 2.35 -10.73
N LEU A 304 1.90 2.25 -10.02
CA LEU A 304 0.93 3.34 -9.89
C LEU A 304 1.12 4.15 -8.60
N THR A 305 1.39 3.47 -7.48
CA THR A 305 1.45 4.11 -6.15
C THR A 305 2.79 3.89 -5.44
N GLY A 306 3.68 3.05 -6.00
CA GLY A 306 4.97 2.74 -5.40
C GLY A 306 5.95 3.91 -5.44
N ARG A 307 7.00 3.83 -4.64
CA ARG A 307 8.04 4.86 -4.55
C ARG A 307 9.33 4.38 -5.20
N PRO A 308 10.03 5.23 -5.96
CA PRO A 308 11.35 4.89 -6.47
C PRO A 308 12.31 4.54 -5.33
N THR A 309 13.12 3.50 -5.54
CA THR A 309 14.11 3.06 -4.57
C THR A 309 15.41 2.67 -5.27
N THR A 310 16.40 2.25 -4.51
CA THR A 310 17.69 1.77 -5.02
C THR A 310 17.92 0.33 -4.60
N LYS A 311 18.95 -0.29 -5.14
CA LYS A 311 19.38 -1.63 -4.74
C LYS A 311 19.67 -1.73 -3.23
N ASP A 312 20.19 -0.67 -2.63
CA ASP A 312 20.51 -0.60 -1.21
C ASP A 312 19.38 0.03 -0.38
N GLY A 313 18.20 0.18 -0.97
CA GLY A 313 17.00 0.63 -0.28
C GLY A 313 16.41 -0.47 0.62
N PHE A 314 15.36 -0.13 1.35
CA PHE A 314 14.73 -1.02 2.32
C PHE A 314 13.28 -1.31 1.94
N LEU A 315 12.82 -2.51 2.25
CA LEU A 315 11.43 -2.90 2.02
C LEU A 315 10.48 -2.04 2.85
N GLY A 316 9.54 -1.37 2.21
CA GLY A 316 8.56 -0.51 2.88
C GLY A 316 7.57 -1.30 3.75
N ALA A 317 7.02 -0.63 4.76
CA ALA A 317 6.12 -1.25 5.74
C ALA A 317 4.83 -1.84 5.11
N HIS A 318 4.33 -1.24 4.04
CA HIS A 318 3.12 -1.67 3.31
C HIS A 318 3.43 -2.22 1.91
N THR A 319 4.69 -2.52 1.61
CA THR A 319 5.13 -2.95 0.28
C THR A 319 4.91 -4.44 0.09
N SER A 320 4.11 -4.82 -0.89
CA SER A 320 3.81 -6.21 -1.25
C SER A 320 4.54 -6.69 -2.50
N GLU A 321 5.09 -5.77 -3.29
CA GLU A 321 5.87 -6.09 -4.48
C GLU A 321 7.07 -5.16 -4.64
N ILE A 322 8.14 -5.68 -5.24
CA ILE A 322 9.27 -4.89 -5.76
C ILE A 322 9.22 -5.00 -7.27
N THR A 323 9.03 -3.87 -7.93
CA THR A 323 8.84 -3.80 -9.38
C THR A 323 10.06 -3.19 -10.05
N VAL A 324 10.56 -3.85 -11.10
CA VAL A 324 11.70 -3.33 -11.89
C VAL A 324 11.30 -3.20 -13.35
N ILE A 325 11.33 -1.97 -13.86
CA ILE A 325 10.96 -1.62 -15.23
C ILE A 325 12.08 -0.81 -15.91
N PRO A 326 12.09 -0.68 -17.25
CA PRO A 326 13.04 0.21 -17.92
C PRO A 326 12.87 1.67 -17.45
N GLU A 327 14.00 2.37 -17.24
CA GLU A 327 13.98 3.83 -16.98
C GLU A 327 13.55 4.61 -18.22
N GLY A 328 13.97 4.15 -19.40
CA GLY A 328 13.59 4.75 -20.67
C GLY A 328 14.49 5.89 -21.13
N ASN A 329 15.66 6.08 -20.51
CA ASN A 329 16.61 7.14 -20.88
C ASN A 329 17.21 6.97 -22.29
N ASP A 330 17.21 5.73 -22.81
CA ASP A 330 17.86 5.37 -24.07
C ASP A 330 16.94 5.51 -25.30
N ALA A 331 15.73 6.02 -25.11
CA ALA A 331 14.73 6.08 -26.18
C ALA A 331 14.73 7.46 -26.85
N ASP A 332 15.62 7.67 -27.81
CA ASP A 332 15.54 8.77 -28.76
C ASP A 332 14.48 8.47 -29.83
N GLU A 333 13.36 9.18 -29.76
CA GLU A 333 12.27 9.03 -30.73
C GLU A 333 12.11 10.32 -31.58
N MET A 334 12.87 10.42 -32.64
CA MET A 334 12.63 11.45 -33.65
C MET A 334 11.29 11.22 -34.33
N LEU A 335 10.39 12.22 -34.29
CA LEU A 335 9.02 12.13 -34.85
C LEU A 335 8.17 11.00 -34.24
N GLY A 336 8.42 10.61 -33.00
CA GLY A 336 7.75 9.49 -32.32
C GLY A 336 6.23 9.58 -32.24
N TRP A 337 5.65 10.77 -32.36
CA TRP A 337 4.21 11.01 -32.37
C TRP A 337 3.51 10.51 -33.65
N ILE A 338 4.23 10.28 -34.77
CA ILE A 338 3.69 9.70 -36.03
C ILE A 338 3.75 8.17 -36.02
N LEU A 339 4.59 7.57 -35.17
CA LEU A 339 4.82 6.14 -35.19
C LEU A 339 3.57 5.34 -34.78
N PRO A 340 3.31 4.17 -35.39
CA PRO A 340 2.14 3.33 -35.07
C PRO A 340 2.15 2.70 -33.68
N ARG A 341 3.29 2.66 -33.02
CA ARG A 341 3.50 2.29 -31.60
C ARG A 341 2.78 1.01 -31.15
N PHE A 342 2.94 -0.07 -31.90
CA PHE A 342 2.36 -1.39 -31.57
C PHE A 342 2.80 -1.97 -30.23
N LYS A 343 3.89 -1.46 -29.65
CA LYS A 343 4.45 -1.93 -28.37
C LYS A 343 4.06 -1.05 -27.17
N GLN A 344 3.25 -0.02 -27.37
CA GLN A 344 2.84 0.88 -26.29
C GLN A 344 1.38 0.69 -25.93
N PHE A 345 1.06 0.81 -24.66
CA PHE A 345 -0.31 0.78 -24.17
C PHE A 345 -1.08 2.02 -24.67
N SER A 346 -2.30 1.82 -25.11
CA SER A 346 -3.15 2.89 -25.64
C SER A 346 -4.52 2.87 -24.95
N VAL A 347 -4.78 3.89 -24.14
CA VAL A 347 -6.07 4.05 -23.45
C VAL A 347 -7.16 4.42 -24.47
N ASN A 348 -6.88 5.40 -25.34
CA ASN A 348 -7.85 6.02 -26.26
C ASN A 348 -7.67 5.57 -27.71
N ARG A 349 -7.07 4.40 -27.95
CA ARG A 349 -6.74 3.89 -29.29
C ARG A 349 -5.89 4.85 -30.14
N SER A 350 -5.14 5.73 -29.50
CA SER A 350 -4.21 6.67 -30.16
C SER A 350 -3.05 5.96 -30.87
N TYR A 351 -2.72 4.74 -30.44
CA TYR A 351 -1.70 3.87 -31.04
C TYR A 351 -2.35 2.61 -31.57
N PHE A 352 -1.76 2.00 -32.59
CA PHE A 352 -2.30 0.79 -33.22
C PHE A 352 -2.12 -0.49 -32.39
N SER A 353 -1.57 -0.39 -31.19
CA SER A 353 -1.42 -1.54 -30.28
C SER A 353 -2.75 -2.22 -29.94
N TRP A 354 -3.87 -1.51 -29.98
CA TRP A 354 -5.21 -2.07 -29.75
C TRP A 354 -5.63 -3.11 -30.79
N LEU A 355 -5.00 -3.10 -31.99
CA LEU A 355 -5.21 -4.12 -33.03
C LEU A 355 -4.54 -5.46 -32.71
N CYS A 356 -3.59 -5.49 -31.76
CA CYS A 356 -2.79 -6.66 -31.42
C CYS A 356 -3.48 -7.65 -30.46
N GLY A 357 -4.76 -7.43 -30.11
CA GLY A 357 -5.50 -8.28 -29.17
C GLY A 357 -5.03 -8.15 -27.71
N LYS A 358 -5.25 -9.19 -26.90
CA LYS A 358 -4.76 -9.22 -25.50
C LYS A 358 -3.23 -9.35 -25.50
N LYS A 359 -2.56 -8.29 -25.09
CA LYS A 359 -1.10 -8.19 -25.06
C LYS A 359 -0.64 -7.62 -23.73
N SER A 360 0.46 -8.15 -23.20
CA SER A 360 1.18 -7.52 -22.10
C SER A 360 2.33 -6.66 -22.63
N TYR A 361 2.63 -5.58 -21.91
CA TYR A 361 3.54 -4.54 -22.35
C TYR A 361 4.74 -4.41 -21.40
N ALA A 362 5.93 -4.19 -21.96
CA ALA A 362 7.09 -3.70 -21.22
C ALA A 362 7.09 -2.17 -21.36
N LEU A 363 6.41 -1.49 -20.41
CA LEU A 363 6.37 -0.04 -20.38
C LEU A 363 7.58 0.50 -19.61
N ASP A 364 8.06 1.66 -20.06
CA ASP A 364 9.13 2.40 -19.38
C ASP A 364 8.57 3.47 -18.41
N ALA A 365 9.45 4.03 -17.58
CA ALA A 365 9.09 5.01 -16.55
C ALA A 365 8.87 6.43 -17.07
N ARG A 366 8.96 6.67 -18.39
CA ARG A 366 8.83 8.02 -18.95
C ARG A 366 7.40 8.53 -18.91
N VAL A 367 7.22 9.77 -18.51
CA VAL A 367 6.00 10.52 -18.74
C VAL A 367 5.93 10.90 -20.23
N LYS A 368 4.91 10.38 -20.94
CA LYS A 368 4.72 10.68 -22.36
C LYS A 368 3.84 11.90 -22.54
N GLY A 369 4.44 13.07 -22.53
CA GLY A 369 3.80 14.39 -22.60
C GLY A 369 4.38 15.34 -21.56
N GLY A 370 3.87 16.54 -21.52
CA GLY A 370 4.23 17.57 -20.53
C GLY A 370 3.02 17.94 -19.68
N GLU A 371 3.26 18.41 -18.47
CA GLU A 371 2.24 18.99 -17.60
C GLU A 371 1.54 20.16 -18.27
N ARG A 372 0.24 20.22 -18.15
CA ARG A 372 -0.63 21.26 -18.71
C ARG A 372 -1.68 21.65 -17.69
N HIS A 373 -2.37 22.77 -17.96
CA HIS A 373 -3.56 23.10 -17.17
C HIS A 373 -4.62 22.02 -17.31
N MET A 374 -5.31 21.72 -16.20
CA MET A 374 -6.35 20.71 -16.15
C MET A 374 -7.46 20.95 -17.17
N ILE A 375 -7.75 19.95 -17.96
CA ILE A 375 -8.85 19.92 -18.92
C ILE A 375 -9.93 18.96 -18.38
N MET A 376 -11.19 19.38 -18.42
CA MET A 376 -12.33 18.52 -18.12
C MET A 376 -12.57 17.57 -19.30
N SER A 377 -11.97 16.39 -19.24
CA SER A 377 -11.96 15.44 -20.36
C SER A 377 -13.00 14.32 -20.20
N GLY A 378 -13.53 14.11 -19.00
CA GLY A 378 -14.38 12.96 -18.65
C GLY A 378 -13.60 11.62 -18.59
N GLU A 379 -12.26 11.66 -18.62
CA GLU A 379 -11.45 10.44 -18.58
C GLU A 379 -11.36 9.84 -17.18
N TYR A 380 -11.41 10.69 -16.12
CA TYR A 380 -11.37 10.20 -14.74
C TYR A 380 -12.60 9.35 -14.41
N ASP A 381 -13.77 9.76 -14.88
CA ASP A 381 -15.03 9.03 -14.64
C ASP A 381 -15.02 7.62 -15.22
N LYS A 382 -14.20 7.36 -16.23
CA LYS A 382 -14.09 6.02 -16.85
C LYS A 382 -13.30 5.03 -15.98
N VAL A 383 -12.44 5.53 -15.12
CA VAL A 383 -11.50 4.72 -14.32
C VAL A 383 -11.72 4.84 -12.82
N LEU A 384 -12.64 5.68 -12.37
CA LEU A 384 -12.97 5.88 -10.96
C LEU A 384 -14.34 5.27 -10.65
N PRO A 385 -14.39 4.04 -10.10
CA PRO A 385 -15.64 3.35 -9.78
C PRO A 385 -16.19 3.75 -8.41
N MET A 386 -16.25 5.06 -8.15
CA MET A 386 -16.80 5.68 -6.94
C MET A 386 -17.91 6.65 -7.32
N ASP A 387 -18.86 6.87 -6.42
CA ASP A 387 -19.95 7.84 -6.60
C ASP A 387 -19.50 9.25 -6.18
N ILE A 388 -18.47 9.75 -6.84
CA ILE A 388 -17.91 11.09 -6.64
C ILE A 388 -17.66 11.79 -7.97
N TYR A 389 -17.67 13.12 -7.97
CA TYR A 389 -17.33 13.94 -9.13
C TYR A 389 -15.82 14.22 -9.18
N GLY A 390 -15.01 13.22 -9.55
CA GLY A 390 -13.54 13.24 -9.45
C GLY A 390 -12.89 14.46 -10.11
N GLU A 391 -13.25 14.81 -11.35
CA GLU A 391 -12.68 15.98 -12.04
C GLU A 391 -13.03 17.32 -11.35
N TYR A 392 -14.27 17.45 -10.87
CA TYR A 392 -14.68 18.65 -10.12
C TYR A 392 -14.00 18.72 -8.75
N LEU A 393 -13.82 17.58 -8.08
CA LEU A 393 -13.13 17.51 -6.79
C LEU A 393 -11.67 17.97 -6.94
N ILE A 394 -10.95 17.48 -7.94
CA ILE A 394 -9.56 17.92 -8.20
C ILE A 394 -9.51 19.43 -8.46
N LYS A 395 -10.46 19.99 -9.22
CA LYS A 395 -10.52 21.46 -9.42
C LYS A 395 -10.80 22.22 -8.13
N ALA A 396 -11.70 21.71 -7.28
CA ALA A 396 -11.97 22.32 -5.99
C ALA A 396 -10.74 22.31 -5.07
N ILE A 397 -9.95 21.23 -5.11
CA ILE A 397 -8.69 21.15 -4.36
C ILE A 397 -7.67 22.17 -4.90
N ILE A 398 -7.47 22.24 -6.21
CA ILE A 398 -6.54 23.18 -6.84
C ILE A 398 -6.94 24.66 -6.54
N SER A 399 -8.23 24.96 -6.51
CA SER A 399 -8.72 26.30 -6.20
C SER A 399 -8.73 26.62 -4.70
N GLY A 400 -8.51 25.66 -3.82
CA GLY A 400 -8.57 25.84 -2.37
C GLY A 400 -9.98 26.03 -1.81
N ASP A 401 -11.02 25.63 -2.56
CA ASP A 401 -12.43 25.78 -2.16
C ASP A 401 -12.86 24.58 -1.30
N ILE A 402 -12.73 24.72 0.02
CA ILE A 402 -12.98 23.65 1.00
C ILE A 402 -14.46 23.24 1.00
N ASP A 403 -15.38 24.18 0.94
CA ASP A 403 -16.83 23.90 0.94
C ASP A 403 -17.21 23.00 -0.25
N ARG A 404 -16.64 23.30 -1.42
CA ARG A 404 -16.83 22.46 -2.59
C ARG A 404 -16.13 21.11 -2.50
N GLN A 405 -14.96 21.03 -1.90
CA GLN A 405 -14.28 19.75 -1.66
C GLN A 405 -15.16 18.83 -0.82
N GLU A 406 -15.74 19.36 0.26
CA GLU A 406 -16.67 18.63 1.12
C GLU A 406 -17.92 18.17 0.35
N ALA A 407 -18.53 19.06 -0.43
CA ALA A 407 -19.72 18.75 -1.23
C ALA A 407 -19.46 17.72 -2.36
N LEU A 408 -18.21 17.55 -2.79
CA LEU A 408 -17.79 16.68 -3.89
C LEU A 408 -17.18 15.35 -3.44
N GLY A 409 -17.17 15.04 -2.13
CA GLY A 409 -16.78 13.75 -1.62
C GLY A 409 -15.33 13.61 -1.16
N ILE A 410 -14.65 14.69 -0.74
CA ILE A 410 -13.25 14.61 -0.28
C ILE A 410 -13.05 13.69 0.92
N TYR A 411 -14.08 13.46 1.74
CA TYR A 411 -14.01 12.58 2.90
C TYR A 411 -13.89 11.09 2.54
N GLU A 412 -14.30 10.73 1.34
CA GLU A 412 -14.39 9.34 0.88
C GLU A 412 -13.15 8.86 0.11
N VAL A 413 -12.23 9.78 -0.23
CA VAL A 413 -11.12 9.49 -1.13
C VAL A 413 -9.79 9.38 -0.43
N SER A 414 -8.92 8.58 -1.03
CA SER A 414 -7.49 8.53 -0.75
C SER A 414 -6.69 8.91 -2.01
N PRO A 415 -5.41 9.29 -1.89
CA PRO A 415 -4.56 9.53 -3.05
C PRO A 415 -4.49 8.34 -4.01
N GLU A 416 -4.47 7.10 -3.51
CA GLU A 416 -4.39 5.91 -4.35
C GLU A 416 -5.60 5.71 -5.26
N ASP A 417 -6.78 6.23 -4.89
CA ASP A 417 -7.99 6.12 -5.70
C ASP A 417 -7.87 6.92 -7.01
N PHE A 418 -7.03 7.95 -7.00
CA PHE A 418 -6.72 8.76 -8.18
C PHE A 418 -5.53 8.27 -9.01
N ALA A 419 -4.88 7.16 -8.63
CA ALA A 419 -3.68 6.69 -9.33
C ALA A 419 -3.96 6.31 -10.81
N LEU A 420 -5.10 5.67 -11.10
CA LEU A 420 -5.50 5.41 -12.48
C LEU A 420 -5.97 6.66 -13.22
N ALA A 421 -6.66 7.58 -12.54
CA ALA A 421 -7.02 8.87 -13.11
C ALA A 421 -5.76 9.66 -13.51
N GLU A 422 -4.72 9.66 -12.67
CA GLU A 422 -3.40 10.23 -12.98
C GLU A 422 -2.76 9.58 -14.21
N PHE A 423 -2.82 8.25 -14.32
CA PHE A 423 -2.28 7.53 -15.46
C PHE A 423 -2.97 7.92 -16.78
N VAL A 424 -4.30 8.07 -16.80
CA VAL A 424 -5.06 8.42 -18.01
C VAL A 424 -5.11 9.92 -18.26
N ASP A 425 -4.73 10.76 -17.29
CA ASP A 425 -4.82 12.21 -17.42
C ASP A 425 -4.02 12.74 -18.60
N SER A 426 -4.71 13.43 -19.51
CA SER A 426 -4.11 14.07 -20.67
C SER A 426 -3.30 15.32 -20.31
N SER A 427 -3.59 15.96 -19.16
CA SER A 427 -2.90 17.13 -18.65
C SER A 427 -1.63 16.80 -17.87
N LYS A 428 -1.42 15.51 -17.51
CA LYS A 428 -0.26 15.01 -16.78
C LYS A 428 -0.06 15.67 -15.42
N LEU A 429 -1.15 15.93 -14.71
CA LEU A 429 -1.12 16.41 -13.34
C LEU A 429 -0.77 15.27 -12.37
N GLU A 430 -0.08 15.58 -11.30
CA GLU A 430 0.19 14.67 -10.19
C GLU A 430 -1.03 14.61 -9.25
N LEU A 431 -2.07 13.87 -9.66
CA LEU A 431 -3.36 13.88 -8.95
C LEU A 431 -3.24 13.32 -7.53
N GLN A 432 -2.43 12.28 -7.33
CA GLN A 432 -2.20 11.71 -6.01
C GLN A 432 -1.60 12.75 -5.05
N ARG A 433 -0.65 13.57 -5.53
CA ARG A 433 -0.08 14.66 -4.75
C ARG A 433 -1.12 15.74 -4.44
N ILE A 434 -1.89 16.16 -5.45
CA ILE A 434 -2.96 17.15 -5.28
C ILE A 434 -3.98 16.70 -4.23
N VAL A 435 -4.45 15.45 -4.31
CA VAL A 435 -5.38 14.89 -3.33
C VAL A 435 -4.76 14.85 -1.93
N ARG A 436 -3.49 14.44 -1.81
CA ARG A 436 -2.78 14.43 -0.52
C ARG A 436 -2.69 15.82 0.10
N GLU A 437 -2.36 16.82 -0.70
CA GLU A 437 -2.30 18.22 -0.25
C GLU A 437 -3.68 18.72 0.21
N GLY A 438 -4.75 18.43 -0.55
CA GLY A 438 -6.13 18.76 -0.17
C GLY A 438 -6.54 18.13 1.14
N LEU A 439 -6.30 16.82 1.30
CA LEU A 439 -6.60 16.09 2.54
C LEU A 439 -5.81 16.63 3.75
N ASN A 440 -4.56 17.05 3.55
CA ASN A 440 -3.73 17.63 4.60
C ASN A 440 -4.22 19.02 5.04
N ILE A 441 -4.72 19.83 4.10
CA ILE A 441 -5.34 21.14 4.39
C ILE A 441 -6.63 20.89 5.16
N LEU A 442 -7.53 20.05 4.66
CA LEU A 442 -8.80 19.73 5.29
C LEU A 442 -8.61 19.18 6.72
N ARG A 443 -7.61 18.32 6.92
CA ARG A 443 -7.29 17.78 8.26
C ARG A 443 -6.87 18.88 9.23
N LYS A 444 -6.16 19.90 8.78
CA LYS A 444 -5.75 21.05 9.63
C LYS A 444 -6.91 21.98 9.96
N GLU A 445 -7.84 22.16 9.03
CA GLU A 445 -9.04 22.97 9.25
C GLU A 445 -10.01 22.31 10.23
N ASN A 446 -10.06 20.98 10.24
CA ASN A 446 -10.95 20.19 11.10
C ASN A 446 -10.28 19.74 12.43
N ALA A 447 -9.03 20.13 12.70
CA ALA A 447 -8.29 19.84 13.94
C ALA A 447 -8.47 21.00 14.93
#